data_d5905c79d5385cda4f57fc882d61b5b4
#
_entry.id   d5905c79d5385cda4f57fc882d61b5b4
#
_cell.length_a   1.000
_cell.length_b   1.000
_cell.length_c   1.000
_cell.angle_alpha   90.00
_cell.angle_beta   90.00
_cell.angle_gamma   90.00
#
_symmetry.space_group_name_H-M   'P 1'
#
loop_
_entity.id
_entity.type
_entity.pdbx_description
1 polymer ?
#
loop_
_entity_poly.entity_id
_entity_poly.type
_entity_poly.pdbx_seq_one_letter_code
_entity_poly.pdbx_strand_id
1 'polypeptide(L)'
;DVTGKAQTGTGKTAAFLITIINDLLSNPIDEKRYLAEPRALVVAPTRELAIQIASDATKLTACCDLHTVTLVGGEDYQKQNRALDARPVDIVVATPGRLLDFVSNDNLYLGLIELLVLDEADRMLDMGFIPQVRQIVARTPRKECRQTLLFSATFTPEIAELTTRWAMEPIMVE
;
A
#
# COMPACT_ATOMS: atom_id res chain seq x y z
N ASP A 1 15.08 1.82 -0.14
CA ASP A 1 13.85 1.98 0.66
C ASP A 1 13.91 3.28 1.46
N VAL A 2 12.79 3.72 1.96
CA VAL A 2 12.68 4.97 2.72
C VAL A 2 11.88 4.74 4.00
N THR A 3 12.37 5.31 5.09
CA THR A 3 11.62 5.40 6.34
C THR A 3 11.43 6.87 6.66
N GLY A 4 10.18 7.32 6.75
CA GLY A 4 9.83 8.72 6.99
C GLY A 4 9.26 8.93 8.39
N LYS A 5 9.86 9.85 9.16
CA LYS A 5 9.23 10.36 10.38
C LYS A 5 8.40 11.58 10.02
N ALA A 6 7.10 11.38 9.87
CA ALA A 6 6.23 12.43 9.40
C ALA A 6 4.87 12.37 10.08
N GLN A 7 4.42 13.53 10.54
CA GLN A 7 3.06 13.70 11.07
C GLN A 7 2.02 13.85 9.95
N THR A 8 0.75 13.76 10.30
CA THR A 8 -0.36 14.05 9.39
C THR A 8 -0.27 15.49 8.89
N GLY A 9 -0.54 15.73 7.60
CA GLY A 9 -0.54 17.08 7.01
C GLY A 9 0.83 17.58 6.53
N THR A 10 1.87 16.77 6.54
CA THR A 10 3.23 17.15 6.09
C THR A 10 3.46 16.99 4.57
N GLY A 11 2.44 16.59 3.81
CA GLY A 11 2.59 16.35 2.37
C GLY A 11 3.12 14.94 2.01
N LYS A 12 3.33 14.05 2.98
CA LYS A 12 3.84 12.69 2.76
C LYS A 12 3.00 11.89 1.77
N THR A 13 1.67 12.03 1.83
CA THR A 13 0.74 11.30 0.92
C THR A 13 1.00 11.68 -0.53
N ALA A 14 1.12 12.96 -0.82
CA ALA A 14 1.48 13.42 -2.17
C ALA A 14 2.86 12.90 -2.58
N ALA A 15 3.84 12.93 -1.68
CA ALA A 15 5.19 12.48 -1.96
C ALA A 15 5.24 11.00 -2.36
N PHE A 16 4.64 10.10 -1.57
CA PHE A 16 4.69 8.69 -1.93
C PHE A 16 3.78 8.35 -3.12
N LEU A 17 2.63 9.02 -3.29
CA LEU A 17 1.76 8.80 -4.45
C LEU A 17 2.43 9.24 -5.76
N ILE A 18 3.09 10.39 -5.77
CA ILE A 18 3.86 10.86 -6.93
C ILE A 18 4.99 9.87 -7.26
N THR A 19 5.68 9.36 -6.25
CA THR A 19 6.71 8.33 -6.44
C THR A 19 6.14 7.08 -7.09
N ILE A 20 5.03 6.54 -6.57
CA ILE A 20 4.33 5.38 -7.13
C ILE A 20 3.93 5.64 -8.58
N ILE A 21 3.22 6.73 -8.84
CA ILE A 21 2.69 7.06 -10.16
C ILE A 21 3.83 7.23 -11.17
N ASN A 22 4.88 7.96 -10.80
CA ASN A 22 6.04 8.16 -11.67
C ASN A 22 6.74 6.83 -11.99
N ASP A 23 6.93 5.96 -11.01
CA ASP A 23 7.55 4.66 -11.23
C ASP A 23 6.70 3.77 -12.15
N LEU A 24 5.39 3.68 -11.91
CA LEU A 24 4.47 2.87 -12.72
C LEU A 24 4.39 3.37 -14.17
N LEU A 25 4.43 4.67 -14.41
CA LEU A 25 4.41 5.26 -15.74
C LEU A 25 5.75 5.13 -16.46
N SER A 26 6.88 5.20 -15.73
CA SER A 26 8.22 5.07 -16.31
C SER A 26 8.58 3.62 -16.64
N ASN A 27 7.94 2.67 -15.96
CA ASN A 27 8.19 1.24 -16.11
C ASN A 27 6.87 0.50 -16.45
N PRO A 28 6.27 0.74 -17.64
CA PRO A 28 5.05 0.06 -18.04
C PRO A 28 5.29 -1.46 -18.17
N ILE A 29 4.28 -2.25 -17.84
CA ILE A 29 4.31 -3.70 -18.08
C ILE A 29 3.65 -3.97 -19.44
N ASP A 30 4.41 -4.50 -20.38
CA ASP A 30 3.93 -4.90 -21.70
C ASP A 30 3.26 -6.29 -21.68
N GLU A 31 3.50 -7.08 -20.66
CA GLU A 31 2.96 -8.42 -20.51
C GLU A 31 1.51 -8.41 -20.01
N LYS A 32 0.73 -9.36 -20.50
CA LYS A 32 -0.64 -9.57 -20.00
C LYS A 32 -0.59 -10.06 -18.55
N ARG A 33 -1.10 -9.25 -17.65
CA ARG A 33 -1.25 -9.59 -16.21
C ARG A 33 -2.70 -9.87 -15.85
N TYR A 34 -2.92 -10.56 -14.74
CA TYR A 34 -4.25 -10.79 -14.20
C TYR A 34 -4.88 -9.49 -13.67
N LEU A 35 -6.21 -9.46 -13.57
CA LEU A 35 -6.96 -8.27 -13.17
C LEU A 35 -6.63 -7.82 -11.74
N ALA A 36 -6.61 -8.77 -10.80
CA ALA A 36 -6.40 -8.52 -9.38
C ALA A 36 -4.92 -8.70 -8.94
N GLU A 37 -3.98 -8.21 -9.73
CA GLU A 37 -2.54 -8.22 -9.46
C GLU A 37 -1.95 -6.81 -9.48
N PRO A 38 -2.10 -6.03 -8.38
CA PRO A 38 -1.55 -4.67 -8.30
C PRO A 38 -0.03 -4.67 -8.29
N ARG A 39 0.55 -3.56 -8.75
CA ARG A 39 1.99 -3.28 -8.70
C ARG A 39 2.37 -2.43 -7.50
N ALA A 40 1.44 -1.64 -6.99
CA ALA A 40 1.64 -0.82 -5.80
C ALA A 40 0.56 -1.09 -4.74
N LEU A 41 0.98 -1.16 -3.49
CA LEU A 41 0.13 -1.38 -2.34
C LEU A 41 0.39 -0.32 -1.27
N VAL A 42 -0.66 0.36 -0.85
CA VAL A 42 -0.65 1.28 0.28
C VAL A 42 -1.53 0.72 1.40
N VAL A 43 -0.94 0.49 2.56
CA VAL A 43 -1.66 0.01 3.76
C VAL A 43 -1.76 1.15 4.76
N ALA A 44 -2.98 1.44 5.20
CA ALA A 44 -3.31 2.48 6.17
C ALA A 44 -4.15 1.92 7.33
N PRO A 45 -4.00 2.44 8.56
CA PRO A 45 -4.66 1.87 9.73
C PRO A 45 -6.17 2.08 9.78
N THR A 46 -6.70 3.11 9.12
CA THR A 46 -8.12 3.47 9.19
C THR A 46 -8.77 3.58 7.81
N ARG A 47 -10.08 3.31 7.78
CA ARG A 47 -10.93 3.54 6.60
C ARG A 47 -10.78 4.94 6.04
N GLU A 48 -10.91 5.93 6.91
CA GLU A 48 -10.90 7.35 6.55
C GLU A 48 -9.60 7.72 5.86
N LEU A 49 -8.46 7.28 6.41
CA LEU A 49 -7.15 7.53 5.82
C LEU A 49 -6.99 6.80 4.47
N ALA A 50 -7.39 5.55 4.39
CA ALA A 50 -7.32 4.78 3.14
C ALA A 50 -8.17 5.42 2.03
N ILE A 51 -9.39 5.84 2.35
CA ILE A 51 -10.29 6.53 1.41
C ILE A 51 -9.69 7.86 0.96
N GLN A 52 -9.10 8.63 1.88
CA GLN A 52 -8.44 9.90 1.54
C GLN A 52 -7.24 9.68 0.61
N ILE A 53 -6.37 8.72 0.91
CA ILE A 53 -5.23 8.38 0.05
C ILE A 53 -5.70 7.95 -1.34
N ALA A 54 -6.72 7.09 -1.42
CA ALA A 54 -7.28 6.62 -2.70
C ALA A 54 -7.91 7.76 -3.51
N SER A 55 -8.59 8.70 -2.85
CA SER A 55 -9.14 9.90 -3.49
C SER A 55 -8.02 10.76 -4.09
N ASP A 56 -6.94 10.97 -3.35
CA ASP A 56 -5.80 11.74 -3.83
C ASP A 56 -5.07 11.00 -4.98
N ALA A 57 -4.91 9.68 -4.89
CA ALA A 57 -4.38 8.87 -5.99
C ALA A 57 -5.23 9.03 -7.25
N THR A 58 -6.55 8.94 -7.15
CA THR A 58 -7.47 9.09 -8.29
C THR A 58 -7.36 10.48 -8.93
N LYS A 59 -7.22 11.53 -8.13
CA LYS A 59 -7.00 12.90 -8.66
C LYS A 59 -5.68 13.03 -9.40
N LEU A 60 -4.60 12.48 -8.82
CA LEU A 60 -3.27 12.53 -9.43
C LEU A 60 -3.16 11.70 -10.70
N THR A 61 -3.95 10.62 -10.81
CA THR A 61 -3.99 9.75 -11.99
C THR A 61 -5.05 10.13 -13.02
N ALA A 62 -5.76 11.25 -12.85
CA ALA A 62 -6.85 11.66 -13.74
C ALA A 62 -6.46 11.81 -15.21
N CYS A 63 -5.19 12.09 -15.50
CA CYS A 63 -4.66 12.27 -16.86
C CYS A 63 -3.80 11.07 -17.33
N CYS A 64 -3.80 9.96 -16.62
CA CYS A 64 -3.05 8.76 -16.99
C CYS A 64 -3.90 7.49 -16.78
N ASP A 65 -3.55 6.43 -17.50
CA ASP A 65 -4.29 5.16 -17.46
C ASP A 65 -3.80 4.25 -16.33
N LEU A 66 -3.92 4.73 -15.09
CA LEU A 66 -3.66 3.94 -13.89
C LEU A 66 -4.96 3.72 -13.10
N HIS A 67 -5.19 2.49 -12.67
CA HIS A 67 -6.38 2.09 -11.95
C HIS A 67 -6.09 1.90 -10.46
N THR A 68 -6.78 2.69 -9.63
CA THR A 68 -6.71 2.60 -8.16
C THR A 68 -7.98 1.95 -7.61
N VAL A 69 -7.82 0.97 -6.73
CA VAL A 69 -8.92 0.32 -6.00
C VAL A 69 -8.73 0.48 -4.50
N THR A 70 -9.82 0.76 -3.79
CA THR A 70 -9.84 0.91 -2.33
C THR A 70 -10.48 -0.32 -1.68
N LEU A 71 -9.80 -0.91 -0.71
CA LEU A 71 -10.27 -2.08 0.03
C LEU A 71 -10.34 -1.76 1.53
N VAL A 72 -11.54 -1.46 2.02
CA VAL A 72 -11.78 -1.05 3.42
C VAL A 72 -12.95 -1.81 4.03
N GLY A 73 -12.87 -2.08 5.34
CA GLY A 73 -13.97 -2.68 6.09
C GLY A 73 -15.21 -1.79 6.14
N GLY A 74 -16.36 -2.37 6.47
CA GLY A 74 -17.63 -1.64 6.58
C GLY A 74 -18.27 -1.23 5.26
N GLU A 75 -17.64 -1.55 4.13
CA GLU A 75 -18.20 -1.38 2.79
C GLU A 75 -18.53 -2.73 2.16
N ASP A 76 -19.40 -2.71 1.14
CA ASP A 76 -19.82 -3.93 0.43
C ASP A 76 -18.61 -4.64 -0.21
N TYR A 77 -18.38 -5.87 0.23
CA TYR A 77 -17.30 -6.73 -0.27
C TYR A 77 -17.43 -6.99 -1.77
N GLN A 78 -18.65 -7.29 -2.23
CA GLN A 78 -18.90 -7.61 -3.64
C GLN A 78 -18.68 -6.40 -4.55
N LYS A 79 -18.98 -5.20 -4.07
CA LYS A 79 -18.68 -3.97 -4.80
C LYS A 79 -17.18 -3.79 -4.98
N GLN A 80 -16.40 -4.04 -3.93
CA GLN A 80 -14.95 -3.95 -3.99
C GLN A 80 -14.36 -5.05 -4.88
N ASN A 81 -14.89 -6.27 -4.82
CA ASN A 81 -14.47 -7.37 -5.70
C ASN A 81 -14.71 -7.02 -7.17
N ARG A 82 -15.90 -6.52 -7.51
CA ARG A 82 -16.20 -6.07 -8.88
C ARG A 82 -15.25 -4.97 -9.36
N ALA A 83 -14.78 -4.10 -8.48
CA ALA A 83 -13.80 -3.07 -8.85
C ALA A 83 -12.43 -3.68 -9.21
N LEU A 84 -12.01 -4.76 -8.53
CA LEU A 84 -10.81 -5.51 -8.87
C LEU A 84 -10.94 -6.25 -10.21
N ASP A 85 -12.14 -6.73 -10.54
CA ASP A 85 -12.43 -7.51 -11.75
C ASP A 85 -12.72 -6.63 -12.99
N ALA A 86 -12.90 -5.32 -12.81
CA ALA A 86 -13.31 -4.43 -13.89
C ALA A 86 -12.21 -4.20 -14.96
N ARG A 87 -10.97 -4.07 -14.53
CA ARG A 87 -9.78 -3.95 -15.37
C ARG A 87 -8.52 -4.19 -14.52
N PRO A 88 -7.34 -4.40 -15.14
CA PRO A 88 -6.10 -4.57 -14.38
C PRO A 88 -5.90 -3.45 -13.37
N VAL A 89 -5.70 -3.79 -12.10
CA VAL A 89 -5.48 -2.83 -11.03
C VAL A 89 -3.99 -2.51 -10.90
N ASP A 90 -3.65 -1.23 -10.79
CA ASP A 90 -2.28 -0.76 -10.63
C ASP A 90 -1.93 -0.47 -9.18
N ILE A 91 -2.84 0.20 -8.48
CA ILE A 91 -2.66 0.65 -7.10
C ILE A 91 -3.82 0.14 -6.24
N VAL A 92 -3.49 -0.53 -5.15
CA VAL A 92 -4.47 -0.86 -4.09
C VAL A 92 -4.16 -0.03 -2.86
N VAL A 93 -5.18 0.64 -2.32
CA VAL A 93 -5.13 1.32 -1.03
C VAL A 93 -6.08 0.62 -0.08
N ALA A 94 -5.59 0.14 1.04
CA ALA A 94 -6.37 -0.76 1.89
C ALA A 94 -6.12 -0.60 3.38
N THR A 95 -7.11 -1.02 4.18
CA THR A 95 -6.92 -1.32 5.60
C THR A 95 -6.52 -2.79 5.79
N PRO A 96 -5.72 -3.11 6.83
CA PRO A 96 -5.13 -4.45 6.99
C PRO A 96 -6.14 -5.60 6.99
N GLY A 97 -7.24 -5.50 7.74
CA GLY A 97 -8.22 -6.57 7.87
C GLY A 97 -8.90 -6.91 6.54
N ARG A 98 -9.44 -5.90 5.83
CA ARG A 98 -10.11 -6.11 4.54
C ARG A 98 -9.14 -6.58 3.47
N LEU A 99 -7.92 -6.05 3.46
CA LEU A 99 -6.90 -6.52 2.53
C LEU A 99 -6.60 -8.01 2.73
N LEU A 100 -6.42 -8.42 3.99
CA LEU A 100 -6.16 -9.82 4.30
C LEU A 100 -7.33 -10.73 3.91
N ASP A 101 -8.58 -10.28 4.08
CA ASP A 101 -9.77 -11.02 3.61
C ASP A 101 -9.71 -11.30 2.11
N PHE A 102 -9.39 -10.30 1.29
CA PHE A 102 -9.28 -10.47 -0.16
C PHE A 102 -8.15 -11.42 -0.56
N VAL A 103 -6.99 -11.28 0.09
CA VAL A 103 -5.83 -12.14 -0.20
C VAL A 103 -6.05 -13.58 0.27
N SER A 104 -6.70 -13.76 1.42
CA SER A 104 -6.97 -15.11 1.98
C SER A 104 -8.08 -15.87 1.23
N ASN A 105 -8.93 -15.16 0.50
CA ASN A 105 -9.98 -15.74 -0.35
C ASN A 105 -9.58 -15.84 -1.83
N ASP A 106 -8.30 -15.68 -2.15
CA ASP A 106 -7.76 -15.72 -3.52
C ASP A 106 -8.42 -14.72 -4.50
N ASN A 107 -8.93 -13.60 -3.98
CA ASN A 107 -9.52 -12.52 -4.77
C ASN A 107 -8.54 -11.38 -5.07
N LEU A 108 -7.33 -11.44 -4.51
CA LEU A 108 -6.25 -10.48 -4.72
C LEU A 108 -4.90 -11.18 -4.56
N TYR A 109 -3.99 -10.93 -5.49
CA TYR A 109 -2.66 -11.53 -5.51
C TYR A 109 -1.58 -10.44 -5.39
N LEU A 110 -0.69 -10.57 -4.41
CA LEU A 110 0.32 -9.55 -4.09
C LEU A 110 1.72 -9.87 -4.65
N GLY A 111 1.82 -10.89 -5.49
CA GLY A 111 3.10 -11.36 -6.04
C GLY A 111 3.80 -10.39 -7.00
N LEU A 112 3.09 -9.40 -7.55
CA LEU A 112 3.63 -8.37 -8.46
C LEU A 112 3.87 -7.02 -7.77
N ILE A 113 3.75 -6.94 -6.46
CA ILE A 113 3.99 -5.68 -5.75
C ILE A 113 5.46 -5.24 -5.89
N GLU A 114 5.66 -4.12 -6.55
CA GLU A 114 6.95 -3.45 -6.74
C GLU A 114 7.17 -2.36 -5.69
N LEU A 115 6.08 -1.68 -5.28
CA LEU A 115 6.10 -0.63 -4.26
C LEU A 115 5.11 -0.95 -3.14
N LEU A 116 5.63 -1.01 -1.93
CA LEU A 116 4.84 -1.20 -0.70
C LEU A 116 4.97 0.04 0.18
N VAL A 117 3.85 0.67 0.51
CA VAL A 117 3.78 1.78 1.45
C VAL A 117 3.01 1.34 2.70
N LEU A 118 3.62 1.53 3.86
CA LEU A 118 3.01 1.35 5.17
C LEU A 118 2.89 2.73 5.82
N ASP A 119 1.70 3.29 5.83
CA ASP A 119 1.45 4.63 6.39
C ASP A 119 0.90 4.55 7.82
N GLU A 120 1.34 5.45 8.67
CA GLU A 120 1.01 5.49 10.11
C GLU A 120 1.29 4.14 10.81
N ALA A 121 2.51 3.61 10.66
CA ALA A 121 2.91 2.32 11.21
C ALA A 121 2.77 2.24 12.74
N ASP A 122 3.06 3.31 13.46
CA ASP A 122 2.84 3.42 14.91
C ASP A 122 1.36 3.24 15.27
N ARG A 123 0.45 3.83 14.50
CA ARG A 123 -0.97 3.67 14.71
C ARG A 123 -1.45 2.24 14.41
N MET A 124 -0.89 1.59 13.40
CA MET A 124 -1.16 0.17 13.15
C MET A 124 -0.67 -0.72 14.30
N LEU A 125 0.46 -0.36 14.91
CA LEU A 125 0.97 -1.04 16.10
C LEU A 125 0.01 -0.85 17.29
N ASP A 126 -0.39 0.38 17.58
CA ASP A 126 -1.31 0.71 18.70
C ASP A 126 -2.68 0.05 18.54
N MET A 127 -3.20 -0.08 17.32
CA MET A 127 -4.46 -0.73 17.02
C MET A 127 -4.37 -2.27 16.95
N GLY A 128 -3.20 -2.86 17.13
CA GLY A 128 -2.99 -4.29 17.13
C GLY A 128 -3.03 -4.93 15.74
N PHE A 129 -2.75 -4.19 14.66
CA PHE A 129 -2.81 -4.68 13.28
C PHE A 129 -1.51 -5.32 12.78
N ILE A 130 -0.44 -5.28 13.57
CA ILE A 130 0.85 -5.80 13.13
C ILE A 130 0.80 -7.29 12.73
N PRO A 131 0.06 -8.19 13.40
CA PRO A 131 -0.09 -9.57 12.94
C PRO A 131 -0.66 -9.69 11.52
N GLN A 132 -1.70 -8.90 11.19
CA GLN A 132 -2.28 -8.87 9.84
C GLN A 132 -1.30 -8.28 8.83
N VAL A 133 -0.63 -7.19 9.18
CA VAL A 133 0.37 -6.56 8.30
C VAL A 133 1.53 -7.52 8.00
N ARG A 134 2.00 -8.29 8.99
CA ARG A 134 3.01 -9.33 8.78
C ARG A 134 2.56 -10.38 7.76
N GLN A 135 1.31 -10.83 7.85
CA GLN A 135 0.75 -11.79 6.90
C GLN A 135 0.63 -11.21 5.49
N ILE A 136 0.28 -9.93 5.37
CA ILE A 136 0.22 -9.23 4.09
C ILE A 136 1.62 -9.11 3.49
N VAL A 137 2.58 -8.60 4.24
CA VAL A 137 3.97 -8.41 3.78
C VAL A 137 4.60 -9.75 3.34
N ALA A 138 4.30 -10.83 4.04
CA ALA A 138 4.77 -12.17 3.69
C ALA A 138 4.24 -12.69 2.32
N ARG A 139 3.17 -12.10 1.80
CA ARG A 139 2.59 -12.43 0.48
C ARG A 139 3.06 -11.50 -0.65
N THR A 140 3.80 -10.46 -0.33
CA THR A 140 4.48 -9.61 -1.32
C THR A 140 5.86 -10.19 -1.67
N PRO A 141 6.48 -9.76 -2.78
CA PRO A 141 7.86 -10.14 -3.08
C PRO A 141 8.80 -9.81 -1.92
N ARG A 142 9.93 -10.49 -1.84
CA ARG A 142 10.95 -10.21 -0.83
C ARG A 142 11.42 -8.76 -0.90
N LYS A 143 11.89 -8.22 0.21
CA LYS A 143 12.29 -6.81 0.32
C LYS A 143 13.41 -6.40 -0.67
N GLU A 144 14.20 -7.34 -1.13
CA GLU A 144 15.23 -7.16 -2.15
C GLU A 144 14.64 -6.98 -3.58
N CYS A 145 13.38 -7.39 -3.76
CA CYS A 145 12.67 -7.37 -5.04
C CYS A 145 11.55 -6.33 -5.10
N ARG A 146 11.38 -5.54 -4.05
CA ARG A 146 10.40 -4.44 -4.00
C ARG A 146 10.98 -3.22 -3.32
N GLN A 147 10.43 -2.06 -3.58
CA GLN A 147 10.69 -0.87 -2.79
C GLN A 147 9.69 -0.77 -1.64
N THR A 148 10.19 -0.51 -0.43
CA THR A 148 9.33 -0.32 0.76
C THR A 148 9.50 1.10 1.29
N LEU A 149 8.36 1.77 1.53
CA LEU A 149 8.28 3.06 2.18
C LEU A 149 7.47 2.89 3.47
N LEU A 150 8.06 3.22 4.60
CA LEU A 150 7.41 3.13 5.91
C LEU A 150 7.34 4.52 6.54
N PHE A 151 6.14 4.96 6.86
CA PHE A 151 5.91 6.25 7.52
C PHE A 151 5.34 6.04 8.92
N SER A 152 5.86 6.78 9.87
CA SER A 152 5.45 6.76 11.27
C SER A 152 5.67 8.12 11.92
N ALA A 153 4.78 8.55 12.79
CA ALA A 153 4.98 9.77 13.57
C ALA A 153 5.98 9.56 14.71
N THR A 154 6.05 8.33 15.23
CA THR A 154 6.97 7.93 16.30
C THR A 154 7.87 6.78 15.86
N PHE A 155 9.10 6.79 16.37
CA PHE A 155 10.09 5.74 16.12
C PHE A 155 10.44 5.04 17.43
N THR A 156 9.55 4.14 17.84
CA THR A 156 9.79 3.23 18.97
C THR A 156 10.73 2.09 18.57
N PRO A 157 11.32 1.34 19.53
CA PRO A 157 12.11 0.15 19.22
C PRO A 157 11.35 -0.87 18.36
N GLU A 158 10.04 -1.02 18.57
CA GLU A 158 9.17 -1.92 17.82
C GLU A 158 9.05 -1.48 16.35
N ILE A 159 8.87 -0.17 16.10
CA ILE A 159 8.83 0.39 14.72
C ILE A 159 10.19 0.23 14.04
N ALA A 160 11.29 0.45 14.75
CA ALA A 160 12.64 0.25 14.22
C ALA A 160 12.87 -1.23 13.83
N GLU A 161 12.40 -2.17 14.64
CA GLU A 161 12.45 -3.60 14.32
C GLU A 161 11.65 -3.93 13.04
N LEU A 162 10.43 -3.42 12.93
CA LEU A 162 9.60 -3.61 11.74
C LEU A 162 10.25 -3.02 10.48
N THR A 163 10.84 -1.85 10.61
CA THR A 163 11.60 -1.21 9.52
C THR A 163 12.74 -2.11 9.04
N THR A 164 13.55 -2.63 9.94
CA THR A 164 14.66 -3.52 9.60
C THR A 164 14.19 -4.81 8.92
N ARG A 165 13.05 -5.35 9.34
CA ARG A 165 12.50 -6.58 8.78
C ARG A 165 11.92 -6.39 7.38
N TRP A 166 11.23 -5.27 7.14
CA TRP A 166 10.42 -5.07 5.93
C TRP A 166 11.06 -4.19 4.87
N ALA A 167 12.02 -3.35 5.25
CA ALA A 167 12.76 -2.50 4.34
C ALA A 167 14.23 -2.95 4.21
N MET A 168 14.82 -2.67 3.05
CA MET A 168 16.22 -2.97 2.76
C MET A 168 17.03 -1.67 2.82
N GLU A 169 17.94 -1.58 3.79
CA GLU A 169 18.83 -0.43 3.98
C GLU A 169 18.11 0.92 3.83
N PRO A 170 17.03 1.17 4.60
CA PRO A 170 16.20 2.34 4.38
C PRO A 170 16.92 3.63 4.74
N ILE A 171 16.76 4.64 3.89
CA ILE A 171 17.16 6.01 4.20
C ILE A 171 16.11 6.61 5.13
N MET A 172 16.56 7.14 6.28
CA MET A 172 15.69 7.86 7.21
C MET A 172 15.52 9.30 6.73
N VAL A 173 14.27 9.75 6.65
CA VAL A 173 13.88 11.14 6.34
C VAL A 173 13.04 11.68 7.48
N GLU A 174 13.40 12.85 8.02
CA GLU A 174 12.67 13.56 9.08
C GLU A 174 12.14 14.91 8.57
#